data_25529120038b900ad10b574d3fac00a5
#
_entry.id   25529120038b900ad10b574d3fac00a5
#
_cell.length_a   1.000
_cell.length_b   1.000
_cell.length_c   1.000
_cell.angle_alpha   90.00
_cell.angle_beta   90.00
_cell.angle_gamma   90.00
#
_symmetry.space_group_name_H-M   'P 1'
#
loop_
_entity.id
_entity.type
_entity.pdbx_description
1 polymer ?
#
loop_
_entity_poly.entity_id
_entity_poly.type
_entity_poly.pdbx_seq_one_letter_code
_entity_poly.pdbx_strand_id
1 'polypeptide(L)'
;MNELYEAIEAKIKASGYPREISGEAVYNDICDQIEGKENGSYVLLSKFEDDVIFEYHITIMDHEFNLGILTMRLPEGVYAANFDED
;
A
#
# COMPACT_ATOMS: atom_id res chain seq x y z
N MET A 1 -5.33 16.37 10.10
CA MET A 1 -4.60 15.17 9.70
C MET A 1 -5.56 14.07 9.34
N ASN A 2 -5.20 13.25 8.38
CA ASN A 2 -6.09 12.21 7.90
C ASN A 2 -5.83 10.89 8.63
N GLU A 3 -6.83 10.38 9.32
CA GLU A 3 -6.71 9.13 10.08
C GLU A 3 -6.34 7.95 9.18
N LEU A 4 -6.79 7.97 7.92
CA LEU A 4 -6.46 6.92 6.96
C LEU A 4 -4.97 6.88 6.67
N TYR A 5 -4.34 8.04 6.49
CA TYR A 5 -2.89 8.11 6.26
C TYR A 5 -2.12 7.58 7.47
N GLU A 6 -2.56 7.97 8.66
CA GLU A 6 -1.93 7.50 9.90
C GLU A 6 -2.07 6.00 10.08
N ALA A 7 -3.24 5.45 9.72
CA ALA A 7 -3.49 4.01 9.81
C ALA A 7 -2.56 3.25 8.85
N ILE A 8 -2.37 3.75 7.63
CA ILE A 8 -1.47 3.13 6.67
C ILE A 8 -0.04 3.12 7.22
N GLU A 9 0.43 4.25 7.74
CA GLU A 9 1.78 4.33 8.31
C GLU A 9 1.95 3.38 9.50
N ALA A 10 0.94 3.32 10.36
CA ALA A 10 0.99 2.45 11.53
C ALA A 10 1.09 0.98 11.14
N LYS A 11 0.33 0.55 10.14
CA LYS A 11 0.38 -0.83 9.66
C LYS A 11 1.73 -1.16 9.05
N ILE A 12 2.30 -0.22 8.28
CA ILE A 12 3.61 -0.42 7.68
C ILE A 12 4.68 -0.54 8.76
N LYS A 13 4.65 0.33 9.76
CA LYS A 13 5.59 0.26 10.88
C LYS A 13 5.44 -1.04 11.66
N ALA A 14 4.21 -1.47 11.89
CA ALA A 14 3.94 -2.71 12.62
C ALA A 14 4.47 -3.94 11.90
N SER A 15 4.64 -3.88 10.58
CA SER A 15 5.20 -4.99 9.80
C SER A 15 6.70 -5.15 9.99
N GLY A 16 7.36 -4.18 10.61
CA GLY A 16 8.81 -4.18 10.78
C GLY A 16 9.57 -3.40 9.72
N TYR A 17 8.86 -2.73 8.83
CA TYR A 17 9.48 -1.97 7.75
C TYR A 17 10.48 -0.95 8.33
N PRO A 18 11.75 -1.01 7.90
CA PRO A 18 12.82 -0.24 8.57
C PRO A 18 12.99 1.20 8.12
N ARG A 19 12.28 1.61 7.07
CA ARG A 19 12.44 2.96 6.53
C ARG A 19 11.19 3.80 6.81
N GLU A 20 11.33 5.10 6.67
CA GLU A 20 10.19 5.99 6.82
C GLU A 20 9.35 5.96 5.56
N ILE A 21 8.04 6.10 5.72
CA ILE A 21 7.10 6.13 4.62
C ILE A 21 5.94 7.05 4.99
N SER A 22 5.44 7.80 4.01
CA SER A 22 4.28 8.66 4.19
C SER A 22 3.03 7.89 3.79
N GLY A 23 2.06 7.79 4.71
CA GLY A 23 0.77 7.19 4.39
C GLY A 23 0.05 7.94 3.29
N GLU A 24 0.21 9.26 3.25
CA GLU A 24 -0.37 10.08 2.19
C GLU A 24 0.22 9.72 0.84
N ALA A 25 1.54 9.53 0.76
CA ALA A 25 2.19 9.16 -0.48
C ALA A 25 1.71 7.80 -0.99
N VAL A 26 1.57 6.84 -0.09
CA VAL A 26 1.06 5.51 -0.45
C VAL A 26 -0.38 5.60 -0.96
N TYR A 27 -1.21 6.33 -0.24
CA TYR A 27 -2.62 6.48 -0.61
C TYR A 27 -2.77 7.15 -1.97
N ASN A 28 -2.03 8.24 -2.19
CA ASN A 28 -2.10 8.97 -3.46
C ASN A 28 -1.59 8.12 -4.62
N ASP A 29 -0.55 7.32 -4.39
CA ASP A 29 -0.03 6.43 -5.42
C ASP A 29 -1.07 5.37 -5.82
N ILE A 30 -1.76 4.80 -4.83
CA ILE A 30 -2.81 3.83 -5.11
C ILE A 30 -3.93 4.49 -5.91
N CYS A 31 -4.36 5.68 -5.49
CA CYS A 31 -5.42 6.40 -6.20
C CYS A 31 -5.05 6.68 -7.64
N ASP A 32 -3.81 7.08 -7.89
CA ASP A 32 -3.35 7.33 -9.25
C ASP A 32 -3.35 6.07 -10.10
N GLN A 33 -2.94 4.95 -9.52
CA GLN A 33 -2.84 3.70 -10.27
C GLN A 33 -4.20 3.08 -10.58
N ILE A 34 -5.18 3.26 -9.70
CA ILE A 34 -6.51 2.67 -9.90
C ILE A 34 -7.42 3.53 -10.77
N GLU A 35 -7.02 4.74 -11.10
CA GLU A 35 -7.83 5.63 -11.93
C GLU A 35 -8.13 4.98 -13.27
N GLY A 36 -9.41 4.92 -13.61
CA GLY A 36 -9.85 4.32 -14.86
C GLY A 36 -9.97 2.80 -14.84
N LYS A 37 -9.66 2.14 -13.74
CA LYS A 37 -9.80 0.69 -13.65
C LYS A 37 -11.21 0.29 -13.29
N GLU A 38 -11.64 -0.86 -13.81
CA GLU A 38 -12.94 -1.42 -13.50
C GLU A 38 -12.91 -2.16 -12.16
N ASN A 39 -14.09 -2.50 -11.65
CA ASN A 39 -14.19 -3.31 -10.44
C ASN A 39 -13.47 -4.64 -10.61
N GLY A 40 -12.81 -5.10 -9.56
CA GLY A 40 -12.08 -6.36 -9.58
C GLY A 40 -10.91 -6.34 -8.62
N SER A 41 -10.17 -7.44 -8.60
CA SER A 41 -8.97 -7.57 -7.77
C SER A 41 -7.73 -7.37 -8.61
N TYR A 42 -6.77 -6.62 -8.08
CA TYR A 42 -5.56 -6.25 -8.81
C TYR A 42 -4.34 -6.38 -7.92
N VAL A 43 -3.20 -6.62 -8.56
CA VAL A 43 -1.90 -6.52 -7.90
C VAL A 43 -1.14 -5.41 -8.63
N LEU A 44 -0.83 -4.34 -7.92
CA LEU A 44 -0.16 -3.17 -8.50
C LEU A 44 1.23 -3.01 -7.90
N LEU A 45 2.17 -2.62 -8.74
CA LEU A 45 3.55 -2.43 -8.31
C LEU A 45 3.90 -0.95 -8.35
N SER A 46 4.68 -0.51 -7.36
CA SER A 46 5.15 0.86 -7.30
C SER A 46 6.59 0.89 -6.80
N LYS A 47 7.40 1.72 -7.41
CA LYS A 47 8.79 1.88 -7.03
C LYS A 47 8.96 3.20 -6.28
N PHE A 48 9.14 3.13 -4.98
CA PHE A 48 9.26 4.34 -4.14
C PHE A 48 10.68 4.87 -4.09
N GLU A 49 11.66 3.97 -4.10
CA GLU A 49 13.06 4.33 -4.14
C GLU A 49 13.74 3.38 -5.11
N ASP A 50 14.99 3.63 -5.44
CA ASP A 50 15.70 2.80 -6.42
C ASP A 50 15.70 1.32 -6.08
N ASP A 51 15.66 1.01 -4.79
CA ASP A 51 15.75 -0.37 -4.30
C ASP A 51 14.50 -0.85 -3.56
N VAL A 52 13.43 -0.05 -3.55
CA VAL A 52 12.21 -0.38 -2.80
C VAL A 52 11.03 -0.51 -3.75
N ILE A 53 10.42 -1.69 -3.75
CA ILE A 53 9.22 -1.96 -4.57
C ILE A 53 8.07 -2.32 -3.65
N PHE A 54 6.97 -1.60 -3.80
CA PHE A 54 5.73 -1.88 -3.07
C PHE A 54 4.78 -2.64 -3.99
N GLU A 55 4.13 -3.67 -3.46
CA GLU A 55 3.17 -4.47 -4.18
C GLU A 55 1.84 -4.37 -3.44
N TYR A 56 0.86 -3.77 -4.11
CA TYR A 56 -0.46 -3.55 -3.52
C TYR A 56 -1.42 -4.64 -3.99
N HIS A 57 -2.02 -5.35 -3.05
CA HIS A 57 -3.09 -6.32 -3.34
C HIS A 57 -4.40 -5.64 -2.98
N ILE A 58 -5.09 -5.14 -4.00
CA ILE A 58 -6.30 -4.34 -3.80
C ILE A 58 -7.51 -4.93 -4.52
N THR A 59 -8.69 -4.54 -4.03
CA THR A 59 -9.96 -4.83 -4.67
C THR A 59 -10.68 -3.51 -4.90
N ILE A 60 -11.19 -3.31 -6.11
CA ILE A 60 -11.93 -2.11 -6.46
C ILE A 60 -13.41 -2.47 -6.58
N MET A 61 -14.27 -1.70 -5.88
CA MET A 61 -15.71 -1.86 -5.94
C MET A 61 -16.38 -0.49 -5.82
N ASP A 62 -17.25 -0.18 -6.77
CA ASP A 62 -18.08 1.03 -6.75
C ASP A 62 -17.28 2.32 -6.54
N HIS A 63 -16.19 2.46 -7.28
CA HIS A 63 -15.28 3.63 -7.24
C HIS A 63 -14.47 3.75 -5.96
N GLU A 64 -14.51 2.72 -5.11
CA GLU A 64 -13.71 2.67 -3.90
C GLU A 64 -12.73 1.51 -3.99
N PHE A 65 -11.67 1.57 -3.21
CA PHE A 65 -10.74 0.44 -3.14
C PHE A 65 -10.56 -0.03 -1.72
N ASN A 66 -10.23 -1.31 -1.61
CA ASN A 66 -9.86 -1.91 -0.34
C ASN A 66 -8.47 -2.50 -0.49
N LEU A 67 -7.53 -2.04 0.33
CA LEU A 67 -6.17 -2.56 0.35
C LEU A 67 -6.12 -3.73 1.35
N GLY A 68 -5.91 -4.93 0.85
CA GLY A 68 -5.83 -6.12 1.71
C GLY A 68 -4.43 -6.32 2.26
N ILE A 69 -3.45 -6.44 1.37
CA ILE A 69 -2.07 -6.68 1.76
C ILE A 69 -1.16 -5.73 1.00
N LEU A 70 -0.19 -5.18 1.70
CA LEU A 70 0.87 -4.39 1.12
C LEU A 70 2.19 -5.11 1.37
N THR A 71 2.86 -5.53 0.31
CA THR A 71 4.16 -6.17 0.41
C THR A 71 5.23 -5.17 0.01
N MET A 72 6.25 -5.05 0.85
CA MET A 72 7.34 -4.10 0.65
C MET A 72 8.64 -4.88 0.46
N ARG A 73 9.23 -4.76 -0.72
CA ARG A 73 10.45 -5.51 -1.08
C ARG A 73 11.65 -4.59 -1.07
N LEU A 74 12.62 -4.91 -0.24
CA LEU A 74 13.87 -4.19 -0.09
C LEU A 74 15.04 -5.16 -0.28
N PRO A 75 16.26 -4.65 -0.56
CA PRO A 75 17.44 -5.54 -0.65
C PRO A 75 17.69 -6.30 0.64
N GLU A 76 17.39 -5.70 1.80
CA GLU A 76 17.61 -6.31 3.09
C GLU A 76 16.50 -7.27 3.51
N GLY A 77 15.37 -7.29 2.82
CA GLY A 77 14.30 -8.21 3.18
C GLY A 77 12.94 -7.83 2.60
N VAL A 78 11.95 -8.66 2.89
CA VAL A 78 10.58 -8.45 2.43
C VAL A 78 9.68 -8.35 3.66
N TYR A 79 8.80 -7.35 3.66
CA TYR A 79 7.86 -7.11 4.75
C TYR A 79 6.45 -7.08 4.19
N ALA A 80 5.49 -7.47 4.99
CA ALA A 80 4.08 -7.45 4.57
C ALA A 80 3.20 -6.86 5.66
N ALA A 81 2.36 -5.92 5.27
CA ALA A 81 1.38 -5.32 6.16
C ALA A 81 -0.01 -5.82 5.75
N ASN A 82 -0.74 -6.38 6.68
CA ASN A 82 -2.07 -6.92 6.43
C ASN A 82 -3.12 -5.92 6.90
N PHE A 83 -3.88 -5.37 5.95
CA PHE A 83 -4.90 -4.37 6.22
C PHE A 83 -6.30 -4.96 6.42
N ASP A 84 -6.48 -6.23 6.09
CA ASP A 84 -7.76 -6.92 6.30
C ASP A 84 -7.88 -7.50 7.70
N GLU A 85 -6.79 -7.56 8.42
CA GLU A 85 -6.76 -8.12 9.77
C GLU A 85 -7.15 -7.07 10.79
N ASP A 86 -8.06 -7.43 11.66
CA ASP A 86 -8.51 -6.55 12.75
C ASP A 86 -7.55 -6.56 13.94
#